data_e03b92cff916a58ea55c134e25a6ff65
#
_entry.id   e03b92cff916a58ea55c134e25a6ff65
#
_cell.length_a   1.000
_cell.length_b   1.000
_cell.length_c   1.000
_cell.angle_alpha   90.00
_cell.angle_beta   90.00
_cell.angle_gamma   90.00
#
_symmetry.space_group_name_H-M   'P 1'
#
loop_
_entity.id
_entity.type
_entity.pdbx_description
1 polymer ?
#
loop_
_entity_poly.entity_id
_entity_poly.type
_entity_poly.pdbx_seq_one_letter_code
_entity_poly.pdbx_strand_id
1 'polypeptide(L)'
;MLKSNKVVVVMPAYNAAETLEKTYNEIPFSIVDEVILVDDFGQDNTAEIATNLGIKHVIKHEYNKGYGGNQKTCYNKALSINADIVVMLHPDYQYTPKLIESMCHIIANKLYPVVLGSRILGKGALKGGMPIYKYVANRMLTLFQNILMNQKLSEYHTGFRAFSSEVLKNIKYNDNSDDFIFDNQMLAQLMYKGYEIGEITCPTKYFEEASSINFKRSFVY
;
A
#
# COMPACT_ATOMS: atom_id res chain seq x y z
N MET A 1 12.45 -3.81 -16.19
CA MET A 1 11.08 -3.98 -16.77
C MET A 1 10.64 -5.44 -16.70
N LEU A 2 9.48 -5.71 -16.13
CA LEU A 2 8.91 -7.05 -16.03
C LEU A 2 8.00 -7.35 -17.23
N LYS A 3 8.39 -8.26 -18.12
CA LYS A 3 7.60 -8.61 -19.34
C LYS A 3 7.09 -7.38 -20.12
N SER A 4 7.95 -6.42 -20.33
CA SER A 4 7.65 -5.12 -20.96
C SER A 4 6.74 -4.20 -20.16
N ASN A 5 6.39 -4.54 -18.91
CA ASN A 5 5.66 -3.64 -18.02
C ASN A 5 6.63 -2.77 -17.23
N LYS A 6 6.34 -1.48 -17.13
CA LYS A 6 7.05 -0.56 -16.24
C LYS A 6 6.50 -0.68 -14.83
N VAL A 7 7.32 -1.17 -13.90
CA VAL A 7 6.97 -1.35 -12.48
C VAL A 7 7.44 -0.16 -11.67
N VAL A 8 6.51 0.48 -11.00
CA VAL A 8 6.79 1.65 -10.14
C VAL A 8 6.34 1.34 -8.71
N VAL A 9 7.25 1.48 -7.75
CA VAL A 9 6.94 1.42 -6.32
C VAL A 9 6.65 2.84 -5.83
N VAL A 10 5.55 3.02 -5.12
CA VAL A 10 5.20 4.29 -4.50
C VAL A 10 5.23 4.16 -2.98
N MET A 11 5.87 5.11 -2.33
CA MET A 11 6.12 5.12 -0.89
C MET A 11 5.54 6.39 -0.27
N PRO A 12 4.29 6.35 0.25
CA PRO A 12 3.76 7.45 1.05
C PRO A 12 4.48 7.47 2.40
N ALA A 13 5.17 8.56 2.69
CA ALA A 13 5.99 8.72 3.87
C ALA A 13 5.47 9.84 4.79
N TYR A 14 5.62 9.63 6.08
CA TYR A 14 5.44 10.63 7.12
C TYR A 14 6.31 10.24 8.31
N ASN A 15 7.37 11.00 8.59
CA ASN A 15 8.36 10.69 9.63
C ASN A 15 8.89 9.25 9.55
N ALA A 16 9.48 8.89 8.40
CA ALA A 16 9.96 7.53 8.12
C ALA A 16 11.49 7.42 8.03
N ALA A 17 12.23 8.40 8.52
CA ALA A 17 13.69 8.48 8.41
C ALA A 17 14.41 7.22 8.92
N GLU A 18 13.91 6.60 9.99
CA GLU A 18 14.57 5.44 10.63
C GLU A 18 14.42 4.14 9.81
N THR A 19 13.36 4.03 9.01
CA THR A 19 13.00 2.76 8.35
C THR A 19 13.13 2.81 6.84
N LEU A 20 13.18 4.01 6.25
CA LEU A 20 13.18 4.22 4.80
C LEU A 20 14.34 3.50 4.10
N GLU A 21 15.58 3.70 4.56
CA GLU A 21 16.76 3.10 3.94
C GLU A 21 16.67 1.57 3.91
N LYS A 22 16.27 0.97 5.02
CA LYS A 22 16.10 -0.47 5.13
C LYS A 22 15.02 -1.00 4.19
N THR A 23 13.89 -0.29 4.10
CA THR A 23 12.78 -0.65 3.19
C THR A 23 13.25 -0.55 1.74
N TYR A 24 13.93 0.54 1.38
CA TYR A 24 14.42 0.79 0.03
C TYR A 24 15.43 -0.26 -0.44
N ASN A 25 16.39 -0.63 0.42
CA ASN A 25 17.45 -1.58 0.08
C ASN A 25 16.94 -3.02 -0.14
N GLU A 26 15.75 -3.37 0.33
CA GLU A 26 15.12 -4.68 0.06
C GLU A 26 14.20 -4.67 -1.17
N ILE A 27 14.03 -3.55 -1.88
CA ILE A 27 13.24 -3.49 -3.11
C ILE A 27 13.94 -4.30 -4.20
N PRO A 28 13.22 -5.19 -4.93
CA PRO A 28 13.80 -6.00 -5.99
C PRO A 28 14.00 -5.16 -7.27
N PHE A 29 15.10 -4.41 -7.34
CA PHE A 29 15.44 -3.55 -8.48
C PHE A 29 15.71 -4.32 -9.79
N SER A 30 15.75 -5.65 -9.75
CA SER A 30 15.75 -6.48 -10.96
C SER A 30 14.48 -6.34 -11.80
N ILE A 31 13.36 -6.01 -11.16
CA ILE A 31 12.06 -5.85 -11.82
C ILE A 31 11.43 -4.45 -11.61
N VAL A 32 11.82 -3.73 -10.56
CA VAL A 32 11.32 -2.37 -10.26
C VAL A 32 12.14 -1.37 -11.07
N ASP A 33 11.45 -0.56 -11.87
CA ASP A 33 12.07 0.42 -12.76
C ASP A 33 12.27 1.76 -12.07
N GLU A 34 11.31 2.19 -11.25
CA GLU A 34 11.34 3.46 -10.54
C GLU A 34 10.69 3.39 -9.17
N VAL A 35 11.18 4.25 -8.27
CA VAL A 35 10.59 4.46 -6.93
C VAL A 35 10.19 5.92 -6.82
N ILE A 36 8.99 6.15 -6.27
CA ILE A 36 8.46 7.46 -5.93
C ILE A 36 8.29 7.53 -4.42
N LEU A 37 8.82 8.55 -3.78
CA LEU A 37 8.55 8.84 -2.38
C LEU A 37 7.78 10.16 -2.29
N VAL A 38 6.70 10.15 -1.52
CA VAL A 38 5.92 11.36 -1.21
C VAL A 38 5.94 11.57 0.30
N ASP A 39 6.63 12.61 0.75
CA ASP A 39 6.70 13.01 2.14
C ASP A 39 5.55 13.97 2.46
N ASP A 40 4.65 13.55 3.34
CA ASP A 40 3.45 14.28 3.71
C ASP A 40 3.71 15.32 4.81
N PHE A 41 4.65 16.23 4.54
CA PHE A 41 5.04 17.30 5.48
C PHE A 41 5.68 16.75 6.77
N GLY A 42 6.49 15.68 6.65
CA GLY A 42 7.26 15.13 7.77
C GLY A 42 8.21 16.17 8.39
N GLN A 43 8.46 16.02 9.68
CA GLN A 43 9.32 16.94 10.45
C GLN A 43 10.75 16.39 10.61
N ASP A 44 11.00 15.17 10.12
CA ASP A 44 12.29 14.52 10.10
C ASP A 44 13.01 14.68 8.75
N ASN A 45 14.14 14.03 8.59
CA ASN A 45 14.95 14.09 7.38
C ASN A 45 14.59 13.01 6.33
N THR A 46 13.35 12.47 6.34
CA THR A 46 12.88 11.45 5.39
C THR A 46 13.17 11.83 3.93
N ALA A 47 12.80 13.04 3.50
CA ALA A 47 12.99 13.49 2.11
C ALA A 47 14.47 13.63 1.73
N GLU A 48 15.33 14.05 2.67
CA GLU A 48 16.78 14.14 2.48
C GLU A 48 17.38 12.75 2.30
N ILE A 49 17.04 11.79 3.18
CA ILE A 49 17.47 10.39 3.07
C ILE A 49 17.04 9.80 1.74
N ALA A 50 15.79 10.03 1.31
CA ALA A 50 15.29 9.56 0.03
C ALA A 50 16.12 10.07 -1.15
N THR A 51 16.50 11.35 -1.10
CA THR A 51 17.36 11.96 -2.13
C THR A 51 18.77 11.35 -2.13
N ASN A 52 19.36 11.15 -0.95
CA ASN A 52 20.68 10.53 -0.79
C ASN A 52 20.72 9.05 -1.23
N LEU A 53 19.61 8.33 -1.09
CA LEU A 53 19.43 6.97 -1.63
C LEU A 53 19.30 6.94 -3.16
N GLY A 54 19.22 8.09 -3.84
CA GLY A 54 19.10 8.18 -5.28
C GLY A 54 17.67 7.99 -5.81
N ILE A 55 16.65 8.15 -4.96
CA ILE A 55 15.25 8.13 -5.39
C ILE A 55 15.02 9.36 -6.29
N LYS A 56 14.68 9.12 -7.56
CA LYS A 56 14.54 10.20 -8.56
C LYS A 56 13.31 11.07 -8.35
N HIS A 57 12.26 10.50 -7.79
CA HIS A 57 10.98 11.17 -7.59
C HIS A 57 10.70 11.31 -6.11
N VAL A 58 11.26 12.37 -5.50
CA VAL A 58 10.97 12.76 -4.12
C VAL A 58 10.07 13.99 -4.17
N ILE A 59 8.87 13.88 -3.62
CA ILE A 59 7.88 14.95 -3.53
C ILE A 59 7.66 15.26 -2.05
N LYS A 60 7.76 16.50 -1.66
CA LYS A 60 7.41 16.97 -0.31
C LYS A 60 6.19 17.86 -0.38
N HIS A 61 5.15 17.56 0.40
CA HIS A 61 3.97 18.40 0.51
C HIS A 61 4.28 19.66 1.33
N GLU A 62 3.61 20.76 1.02
CA GLU A 62 3.71 22.03 1.75
C GLU A 62 2.94 21.99 3.09
N TYR A 63 1.98 21.07 3.22
CA TYR A 63 1.21 20.79 4.43
C TYR A 63 0.79 19.32 4.44
N ASN A 64 0.46 18.80 5.60
CA ASN A 64 -0.01 17.41 5.75
C ASN A 64 -1.38 17.24 5.08
N LYS A 65 -1.43 16.44 4.02
CA LYS A 65 -2.65 16.13 3.25
C LYS A 65 -3.41 14.94 3.79
N GLY A 66 -2.84 14.23 4.75
CA GLY A 66 -3.40 13.02 5.31
C GLY A 66 -3.07 11.76 4.49
N TYR A 67 -3.40 10.62 5.08
CA TYR A 67 -3.06 9.30 4.57
C TYR A 67 -3.52 9.07 3.12
N GLY A 68 -4.81 9.33 2.84
CA GLY A 68 -5.38 9.20 1.50
C GLY A 68 -4.85 10.26 0.53
N GLY A 69 -4.68 11.51 1.00
CA GLY A 69 -4.13 12.60 0.20
C GLY A 69 -2.70 12.32 -0.28
N ASN A 70 -1.88 11.73 0.59
CA ASN A 70 -0.54 11.27 0.24
C ASN A 70 -0.58 10.16 -0.82
N GLN A 71 -1.42 9.14 -0.65
CA GLN A 71 -1.56 8.07 -1.64
C GLN A 71 -2.06 8.57 -3.00
N LYS A 72 -2.98 9.54 -3.03
CA LYS A 72 -3.43 10.17 -4.29
C LYS A 72 -2.25 10.80 -5.04
N THR A 73 -1.40 11.54 -4.33
CA THR A 73 -0.19 12.13 -4.93
C THR A 73 0.74 11.03 -5.48
N CYS A 74 0.93 9.94 -4.75
CA CYS A 74 1.71 8.77 -5.17
C CYS A 74 1.16 8.17 -6.47
N TYR A 75 -0.13 7.84 -6.54
CA TYR A 75 -0.74 7.23 -7.72
C TYR A 75 -0.75 8.16 -8.91
N ASN A 76 -1.09 9.45 -8.72
CA ASN A 76 -1.06 10.45 -9.78
C ASN A 76 0.34 10.59 -10.39
N LYS A 77 1.38 10.61 -9.55
CA LYS A 77 2.77 10.67 -10.02
C LYS A 77 3.17 9.41 -10.78
N ALA A 78 2.81 8.22 -10.29
CA ALA A 78 3.10 6.95 -10.97
C ALA A 78 2.45 6.89 -12.36
N LEU A 79 1.18 7.29 -12.48
CA LEU A 79 0.49 7.35 -13.77
C LEU A 79 1.11 8.39 -14.71
N SER A 80 1.56 9.54 -14.19
CA SER A 80 2.20 10.58 -15.00
C SER A 80 3.53 10.17 -15.63
N ILE A 81 4.20 9.18 -15.06
CA ILE A 81 5.45 8.61 -15.61
C ILE A 81 5.22 7.29 -16.35
N ASN A 82 3.97 7.02 -16.75
CA ASN A 82 3.56 5.86 -17.51
C ASN A 82 3.88 4.51 -16.84
N ALA A 83 3.61 4.38 -15.55
CA ALA A 83 3.66 3.10 -14.88
C ALA A 83 2.61 2.14 -15.47
N ASP A 84 2.98 0.87 -15.67
CA ASP A 84 2.06 -0.21 -16.02
C ASP A 84 1.57 -0.96 -14.78
N ILE A 85 2.46 -1.13 -13.81
CA ILE A 85 2.17 -1.74 -12.51
C ILE A 85 2.63 -0.78 -11.42
N VAL A 86 1.73 -0.48 -10.47
CA VAL A 86 2.01 0.39 -9.33
C VAL A 86 1.92 -0.41 -8.05
N VAL A 87 2.98 -0.42 -7.26
CA VAL A 87 3.02 -1.10 -5.96
C VAL A 87 3.06 -0.06 -4.85
N MET A 88 2.06 -0.08 -3.98
CA MET A 88 2.02 0.71 -2.75
C MET A 88 2.80 -0.02 -1.67
N LEU A 89 3.85 0.60 -1.16
CA LEU A 89 4.71 0.10 -0.10
C LEU A 89 4.97 1.20 0.93
N HIS A 90 4.53 1.02 2.16
CA HIS A 90 4.85 1.96 3.23
C HIS A 90 6.31 1.82 3.68
N PRO A 91 7.04 2.94 3.89
CA PRO A 91 8.46 2.89 4.29
C PRO A 91 8.70 2.54 5.77
N ASP A 92 7.66 2.15 6.52
CA ASP A 92 7.70 1.79 7.94
C ASP A 92 8.23 0.38 8.22
N TYR A 93 8.66 -0.33 7.19
CA TYR A 93 9.19 -1.69 7.24
C TYR A 93 8.25 -2.75 7.89
N GLN A 94 6.94 -2.47 7.98
CA GLN A 94 5.97 -3.46 8.43
C GLN A 94 5.79 -4.60 7.42
N TYR A 95 5.89 -4.28 6.14
CA TYR A 95 5.75 -5.22 5.03
C TYR A 95 7.11 -5.52 4.39
N THR A 96 7.34 -6.77 4.02
CA THR A 96 8.58 -7.14 3.34
C THR A 96 8.53 -6.76 1.85
N PRO A 97 9.45 -5.91 1.36
CA PRO A 97 9.54 -5.57 -0.06
C PRO A 97 9.76 -6.78 -0.99
N LYS A 98 10.28 -7.89 -0.47
CA LYS A 98 10.57 -9.12 -1.23
C LYS A 98 9.35 -9.73 -1.92
N LEU A 99 8.12 -9.41 -1.46
CA LEU A 99 6.89 -9.88 -2.10
C LEU A 99 6.47 -9.06 -3.32
N ILE A 100 7.09 -7.91 -3.57
CA ILE A 100 6.83 -7.08 -4.75
C ILE A 100 6.91 -7.91 -6.03
N GLU A 101 7.95 -8.74 -6.15
CA GLU A 101 8.15 -9.58 -7.33
C GLU A 101 6.96 -10.51 -7.58
N SER A 102 6.50 -11.21 -6.55
CA SER A 102 5.34 -12.11 -6.66
C SER A 102 4.06 -11.37 -7.05
N MET A 103 3.79 -10.21 -6.43
CA MET A 103 2.62 -9.40 -6.74
C MET A 103 2.66 -8.89 -8.18
N CYS A 104 3.80 -8.38 -8.63
CA CYS A 104 3.97 -7.88 -9.97
C CYS A 104 3.84 -8.98 -11.03
N HIS A 105 4.34 -10.19 -10.76
CA HIS A 105 4.18 -11.32 -11.68
C HIS A 105 2.71 -11.74 -11.86
N ILE A 106 1.90 -11.70 -10.81
CA ILE A 106 0.47 -11.99 -10.89
C ILE A 106 -0.23 -11.01 -11.84
N ILE A 107 0.07 -9.71 -11.72
CA ILE A 107 -0.50 -8.67 -12.57
C ILE A 107 0.04 -8.77 -14.00
N ALA A 108 1.36 -8.91 -14.18
CA ALA A 108 2.00 -9.01 -15.48
C ALA A 108 1.54 -10.23 -16.30
N ASN A 109 1.15 -11.31 -15.63
CA ASN A 109 0.56 -12.51 -16.24
C ASN A 109 -0.97 -12.38 -16.45
N LYS A 110 -1.57 -11.23 -16.11
CA LYS A 110 -3.02 -10.96 -16.25
C LYS A 110 -3.89 -11.95 -15.49
N LEU A 111 -3.40 -12.48 -14.36
CA LEU A 111 -4.18 -13.38 -13.48
C LEU A 111 -5.16 -12.57 -12.64
N TYR A 112 -4.67 -11.49 -12.03
CA TYR A 112 -5.47 -10.52 -11.28
C TYR A 112 -4.95 -9.11 -11.55
N PRO A 113 -5.81 -8.11 -11.78
CA PRO A 113 -5.39 -6.73 -12.01
C PRO A 113 -5.07 -5.98 -10.70
N VAL A 114 -5.44 -6.56 -9.55
CA VAL A 114 -5.18 -6.04 -8.21
C VAL A 114 -4.69 -7.18 -7.33
N VAL A 115 -3.64 -6.95 -6.54
CA VAL A 115 -3.10 -7.93 -5.58
C VAL A 115 -2.88 -7.28 -4.23
N LEU A 116 -3.38 -7.92 -3.17
CA LEU A 116 -3.20 -7.49 -1.78
C LEU A 116 -2.21 -8.40 -1.06
N GLY A 117 -1.30 -7.79 -0.29
CA GLY A 117 -0.44 -8.51 0.64
C GLY A 117 -1.14 -8.67 2.00
N SER A 118 -1.87 -9.77 2.19
CA SER A 118 -2.65 -9.97 3.40
C SER A 118 -1.81 -10.51 4.57
N ARG A 119 -1.93 -9.83 5.71
CA ARG A 119 -1.34 -10.27 7.00
C ARG A 119 -2.12 -11.43 7.62
N ILE A 120 -3.39 -11.55 7.26
CA ILE A 120 -4.38 -12.43 7.90
C ILE A 120 -4.54 -13.76 7.16
N LEU A 121 -4.25 -13.81 5.85
CA LEU A 121 -4.40 -15.02 5.03
C LEU A 121 -3.60 -16.22 5.59
N GLY A 122 -2.46 -15.95 6.24
CA GLY A 122 -1.67 -16.91 6.98
C GLY A 122 -1.70 -16.67 8.49
N LYS A 123 -0.95 -17.47 9.25
CA LYS A 123 -0.78 -17.30 10.71
C LYS A 123 0.26 -16.22 11.07
N GLY A 124 0.71 -15.41 10.09
CA GLY A 124 1.84 -14.48 10.26
C GLY A 124 1.53 -13.29 11.16
N ALA A 125 0.30 -12.80 11.17
CA ALA A 125 -0.07 -11.60 11.91
C ALA A 125 0.20 -11.72 13.42
N LEU A 126 -0.30 -12.76 14.07
CA LEU A 126 -0.09 -13.00 15.50
C LEU A 126 1.38 -13.33 15.83
N LYS A 127 2.05 -14.12 14.98
CA LYS A 127 3.48 -14.40 15.12
C LYS A 127 4.35 -13.15 14.95
N GLY A 128 3.90 -12.21 14.13
CA GLY A 128 4.57 -10.93 13.90
C GLY A 128 4.32 -9.88 14.98
N GLY A 129 3.55 -10.21 16.02
CA GLY A 129 3.31 -9.31 17.16
C GLY A 129 1.99 -8.51 17.08
N MET A 130 1.06 -8.85 16.17
CA MET A 130 -0.25 -8.19 16.15
C MET A 130 -0.99 -8.46 17.47
N PRO A 131 -1.44 -7.41 18.19
CA PRO A 131 -2.25 -7.58 19.39
C PRO A 131 -3.53 -8.37 19.10
N ILE A 132 -3.89 -9.30 19.99
CA ILE A 132 -5.04 -10.19 19.80
C ILE A 132 -6.34 -9.42 19.55
N TYR A 133 -6.57 -8.31 20.27
CA TYR A 133 -7.76 -7.49 20.09
C TYR A 133 -7.83 -6.86 18.69
N LYS A 134 -6.68 -6.43 18.12
CA LYS A 134 -6.60 -5.91 16.74
C LYS A 134 -6.89 -7.01 15.73
N TYR A 135 -6.38 -8.22 15.98
CA TYR A 135 -6.65 -9.39 15.12
C TYR A 135 -8.15 -9.71 15.10
N VAL A 136 -8.79 -9.82 16.28
CA VAL A 136 -10.23 -10.11 16.39
C VAL A 136 -11.05 -9.03 15.73
N ALA A 137 -10.77 -7.75 16.00
CA ALA A 137 -11.46 -6.63 15.38
C ALA A 137 -11.33 -6.65 13.84
N ASN A 138 -10.13 -6.88 13.31
CA ASN A 138 -9.90 -7.02 11.88
C ASN A 138 -10.74 -8.16 11.28
N ARG A 139 -10.78 -9.33 11.93
CA ARG A 139 -11.58 -10.47 11.47
C ARG A 139 -13.08 -10.19 11.44
N MET A 140 -13.59 -9.52 12.47
CA MET A 140 -15.02 -9.14 12.54
C MET A 140 -15.37 -8.11 11.45
N LEU A 141 -14.55 -7.06 11.29
CA LEU A 141 -14.75 -6.04 10.25
C LEU A 141 -14.67 -6.68 8.85
N THR A 142 -13.69 -7.54 8.62
CA THR A 142 -13.54 -8.26 7.33
C THR A 142 -14.77 -9.12 7.04
N LEU A 143 -15.28 -9.87 8.02
CA LEU A 143 -16.48 -10.68 7.85
C LEU A 143 -17.68 -9.81 7.45
N PHE A 144 -17.87 -8.69 8.15
CA PHE A 144 -18.96 -7.77 7.88
C PHE A 144 -18.85 -7.14 6.48
N GLN A 145 -17.65 -6.69 6.11
CA GLN A 145 -17.39 -6.16 4.77
C GLN A 145 -17.58 -7.20 3.68
N ASN A 146 -17.15 -8.45 3.88
CA ASN A 146 -17.38 -9.54 2.93
C ASN A 146 -18.87 -9.80 2.69
N ILE A 147 -19.70 -9.75 3.74
CA ILE A 147 -21.16 -9.92 3.61
C ILE A 147 -21.75 -8.74 2.83
N LEU A 148 -21.42 -7.50 3.19
CA LEU A 148 -21.96 -6.30 2.56
C LEU A 148 -21.54 -6.16 1.10
N MET A 149 -20.29 -6.51 0.78
CA MET A 149 -19.70 -6.35 -0.55
C MET A 149 -19.84 -7.62 -1.42
N ASN A 150 -20.45 -8.68 -0.89
CA ASN A 150 -20.53 -10.00 -1.53
C ASN A 150 -19.14 -10.49 -2.00
N GLN A 151 -18.16 -10.43 -1.10
CA GLN A 151 -16.76 -10.76 -1.37
C GLN A 151 -16.23 -11.82 -0.40
N LYS A 152 -15.01 -12.29 -0.65
CA LYS A 152 -14.34 -13.31 0.16
C LYS A 152 -12.87 -12.96 0.40
N LEU A 153 -12.57 -11.70 0.72
CA LEU A 153 -11.21 -11.29 1.06
C LEU A 153 -10.86 -11.74 2.48
N SER A 154 -9.58 -12.02 2.69
CA SER A 154 -9.06 -12.34 4.02
C SER A 154 -8.83 -11.08 4.87
N GLU A 155 -8.57 -9.93 4.22
CA GLU A 155 -8.30 -8.64 4.86
C GLU A 155 -8.60 -7.47 3.92
N TYR A 156 -9.20 -6.39 4.47
CA TYR A 156 -9.43 -5.12 3.77
C TYR A 156 -8.43 -4.02 4.16
N HIS A 157 -7.77 -4.17 5.31
CA HIS A 157 -6.99 -3.11 5.96
C HIS A 157 -5.48 -3.25 5.79
N THR A 158 -5.04 -3.98 4.76
CA THR A 158 -3.62 -4.02 4.42
C THR A 158 -3.22 -2.78 3.62
N GLY A 159 -2.07 -2.18 3.94
CA GLY A 159 -1.48 -1.08 3.15
C GLY A 159 -0.57 -1.58 2.02
N PHE A 160 -0.28 -2.87 1.93
CA PHE A 160 0.59 -3.42 0.89
C PHE A 160 -0.23 -3.93 -0.29
N ARG A 161 -0.20 -3.20 -1.39
CA ARG A 161 -1.09 -3.39 -2.52
C ARG A 161 -0.37 -3.20 -3.84
N ALA A 162 -0.76 -3.95 -4.86
CA ALA A 162 -0.30 -3.72 -6.22
C ALA A 162 -1.50 -3.60 -7.17
N PHE A 163 -1.39 -2.72 -8.14
CA PHE A 163 -2.45 -2.40 -9.10
C PHE A 163 -1.88 -2.36 -10.51
N SER A 164 -2.65 -2.83 -11.49
CA SER A 164 -2.41 -2.44 -12.87
C SER A 164 -2.79 -0.96 -13.06
N SER A 165 -2.06 -0.23 -13.92
CA SER A 165 -2.38 1.17 -14.20
C SER A 165 -3.76 1.35 -14.83
N GLU A 166 -4.24 0.34 -15.57
CA GLU A 166 -5.58 0.32 -16.14
C GLU A 166 -6.66 0.48 -15.05
N VAL A 167 -6.53 -0.29 -13.98
CA VAL A 167 -7.45 -0.22 -12.83
C VAL A 167 -7.44 1.16 -12.20
N LEU A 168 -6.25 1.71 -11.92
CA LEU A 168 -6.12 3.04 -11.33
C LEU A 168 -6.73 4.14 -12.21
N LYS A 169 -6.60 4.04 -13.54
CA LYS A 169 -7.21 4.99 -14.49
C LYS A 169 -8.73 4.88 -14.54
N ASN A 170 -9.29 3.72 -14.23
CA ASN A 170 -10.72 3.44 -14.33
C ASN A 170 -11.51 3.74 -13.05
N ILE A 171 -10.87 3.89 -11.89
CA ILE A 171 -11.53 4.26 -10.64
C ILE A 171 -11.33 5.74 -10.32
N LYS A 172 -12.26 6.31 -9.56
CA LYS A 172 -12.23 7.74 -9.17
C LYS A 172 -11.56 7.93 -7.80
N TYR A 173 -10.35 7.38 -7.62
CA TYR A 173 -9.68 7.45 -6.32
C TYR A 173 -9.39 8.88 -5.85
N ASN A 174 -9.28 9.85 -6.76
CA ASN A 174 -9.09 11.25 -6.40
C ASN A 174 -10.31 11.86 -5.66
N ASP A 175 -11.51 11.29 -5.87
CA ASP A 175 -12.74 11.72 -5.19
C ASP A 175 -12.89 11.10 -3.79
N ASN A 176 -12.03 10.14 -3.41
CA ASN A 176 -12.04 9.50 -2.11
C ASN A 176 -11.58 10.45 -1.00
N SER A 177 -11.84 10.07 0.24
CA SER A 177 -11.35 10.77 1.44
C SER A 177 -9.82 10.91 1.45
N ASP A 178 -9.32 11.95 2.09
CA ASP A 178 -7.88 12.11 2.33
C ASP A 178 -7.39 11.39 3.60
N ASP A 179 -8.30 10.76 4.35
CA ASP A 179 -8.01 10.03 5.58
C ASP A 179 -7.93 8.50 5.36
N PHE A 180 -7.77 7.73 6.42
CA PHE A 180 -7.56 6.27 6.41
C PHE A 180 -8.67 5.45 5.74
N ILE A 181 -9.89 5.97 5.63
CA ILE A 181 -10.98 5.32 4.89
C ILE A 181 -10.70 5.19 3.38
N PHE A 182 -9.72 5.94 2.86
CA PHE A 182 -9.31 5.94 1.46
C PHE A 182 -9.16 4.53 0.90
N ASP A 183 -8.46 3.67 1.62
CA ASP A 183 -8.18 2.30 1.22
C ASP A 183 -9.45 1.45 1.04
N ASN A 184 -10.41 1.60 1.95
CA ASN A 184 -11.69 0.91 1.85
C ASN A 184 -12.53 1.44 0.67
N GLN A 185 -12.52 2.75 0.44
CA GLN A 185 -13.21 3.37 -0.68
C GLN A 185 -12.62 2.91 -2.03
N MET A 186 -11.28 2.75 -2.12
CA MET A 186 -10.65 2.16 -3.31
C MET A 186 -11.16 0.75 -3.56
N LEU A 187 -11.14 -0.12 -2.55
CA LEU A 187 -11.62 -1.50 -2.70
C LEU A 187 -13.10 -1.55 -3.07
N ALA A 188 -13.93 -0.69 -2.48
CA ALA A 188 -15.35 -0.60 -2.83
C ALA A 188 -15.56 -0.23 -4.31
N GLN A 189 -14.81 0.74 -4.83
CA GLN A 189 -14.88 1.11 -6.25
C GLN A 189 -14.42 -0.02 -7.17
N LEU A 190 -13.35 -0.75 -6.79
CA LEU A 190 -12.84 -1.89 -7.55
C LEU A 190 -13.89 -3.00 -7.65
N MET A 191 -14.50 -3.36 -6.53
CA MET A 191 -15.53 -4.39 -6.45
C MET A 191 -16.80 -3.98 -7.21
N TYR A 192 -17.23 -2.73 -7.08
CA TYR A 192 -18.36 -2.19 -7.81
C TYR A 192 -18.17 -2.26 -9.33
N LYS A 193 -16.93 -2.09 -9.79
CA LYS A 193 -16.57 -2.22 -11.22
C LYS A 193 -16.32 -3.67 -11.66
N GLY A 194 -16.44 -4.64 -10.76
CA GLY A 194 -16.28 -6.05 -11.08
C GLY A 194 -14.83 -6.51 -11.24
N TYR A 195 -13.86 -5.75 -10.74
CA TYR A 195 -12.45 -6.18 -10.77
C TYR A 195 -12.20 -7.30 -9.75
N GLU A 196 -11.54 -8.35 -10.22
CA GLU A 196 -11.08 -9.44 -9.37
C GLU A 196 -9.83 -9.03 -8.58
N ILE A 197 -9.78 -9.42 -7.30
CA ILE A 197 -8.70 -9.09 -6.38
C ILE A 197 -8.02 -10.38 -5.94
N GLY A 198 -6.73 -10.50 -6.22
CA GLY A 198 -5.89 -11.58 -5.71
C GLY A 198 -5.32 -11.24 -4.33
N GLU A 199 -5.05 -12.25 -3.53
CA GLU A 199 -4.37 -12.11 -2.23
C GLU A 199 -3.15 -13.01 -2.16
N ILE A 200 -2.06 -12.49 -1.60
CA ILE A 200 -0.91 -13.29 -1.19
C ILE A 200 -0.67 -13.14 0.31
N THR A 201 -0.16 -14.18 0.96
CA THR A 201 0.20 -14.07 2.37
C THR A 201 1.41 -13.18 2.57
N CYS A 202 1.33 -12.24 3.50
CA CYS A 202 2.41 -11.32 3.83
C CYS A 202 2.83 -11.48 5.30
N PRO A 203 4.06 -11.94 5.58
CA PRO A 203 4.61 -11.86 6.92
C PRO A 203 4.80 -10.40 7.30
N THR A 204 4.36 -10.04 8.49
CA THR A 204 4.47 -8.66 9.00
C THR A 204 5.24 -8.63 10.30
N LYS A 205 5.90 -7.51 10.55
CA LYS A 205 6.54 -7.22 11.83
C LYS A 205 5.84 -6.00 12.43
N TYR A 206 5.43 -6.13 13.68
CA TYR A 206 4.86 -5.02 14.44
C TYR A 206 5.93 -4.45 15.34
N PHE A 207 6.23 -3.16 15.16
CA PHE A 207 7.11 -2.38 16.03
C PHE A 207 6.24 -1.38 16.80
N GLU A 208 6.68 -0.94 17.97
CA GLU A 208 5.92 0.03 18.81
C GLU A 208 5.66 1.36 18.07
N GLU A 209 6.54 1.73 17.14
CA GLU A 209 6.52 2.97 16.36
C GLU A 209 5.68 2.88 15.06
N ALA A 210 5.16 1.70 14.74
CA ALA A 210 4.39 1.52 13.52
C ALA A 210 3.08 2.30 13.55
N SER A 211 2.85 3.14 12.53
CA SER A 211 1.64 3.95 12.39
C SER A 211 0.40 3.06 12.43
N SER A 212 -0.36 3.13 13.52
CA SER A 212 -1.59 2.37 13.67
C SER A 212 -2.75 3.32 14.00
N ILE A 213 -3.88 3.12 13.32
CA ILE A 213 -5.12 3.83 13.64
C ILE A 213 -5.46 3.59 15.12
N ASN A 214 -5.71 4.66 15.87
CA ASN A 214 -6.18 4.58 17.23
C ASN A 214 -7.56 3.90 17.26
N PHE A 215 -7.82 3.02 18.23
CA PHE A 215 -9.05 2.22 18.36
C PHE A 215 -10.33 3.08 18.27
N LYS A 216 -10.34 4.30 18.85
CA LYS A 216 -11.46 5.23 18.73
C LYS A 216 -11.71 5.70 17.29
N ARG A 217 -10.65 5.90 16.49
CA ARG A 217 -10.78 6.27 15.06
C ARG A 217 -11.25 5.08 14.20
N SER A 218 -10.84 3.86 14.52
CA SER A 218 -11.28 2.65 13.78
C SER A 218 -12.80 2.41 13.87
N PHE A 219 -13.47 2.98 14.86
CA PHE A 219 -14.93 2.85 15.02
C PHE A 219 -15.71 3.93 14.25
N VAL A 220 -15.05 5.01 13.83
CA VAL A 220 -15.65 6.12 13.09
C VAL A 220 -15.57 5.89 11.57
N TYR A 221 -14.69 5.01 11.14
CA TYR A 221 -14.46 4.60 9.74
C TYR A 221 -15.00 3.20 9.46
#